data_875b0f3830e06a1fea2ce4c4492986f6
#
_entry.id   875b0f3830e06a1fea2ce4c4492986f6
#
_cell.length_a   1.000
_cell.length_b   1.000
_cell.length_c   1.000
_cell.angle_alpha   90.00
_cell.angle_beta   90.00
_cell.angle_gamma   90.00
#
_symmetry.space_group_name_H-M   'P 1'
#
loop_
_entity.id
_entity.type
_entity.pdbx_description
1 polymer ?
#
loop_
_entity_poly.entity_id
_entity_poly.type
_entity_poly.pdbx_seq_one_letter_code
_entity_poly.pdbx_strand_id
1 'polypeptide(L)'
;MATKTTAKKTVAKKEPKVSAAAATEAKLYSLAGKEVGTVDLPKEIFGLTFNSDLVHQVVTSMMSNARAGTADTKGRGEVRGGGRKPWKQKGTGRSRHGSSRSPIWKGGGVTHGPLAEKNYKKKINKKMRAKALFMVLAQKQKDGNILFVDSLEFKTAKTKDAAKAFSTLAGIKGFERLKGKKRTALVALPEKNDTTLRAIKNLPQLDTTYVKDINPVELFCCDSKIERRNRSWNRHIRIIRIKCRFRIDHHGRFHRFVTGR
;
A
#
# COMPACT_ATOMS: atom_id res chain seq x y z
N MET A 1 -22.71 -19.03 -59.78
CA MET A 1 -22.05 -18.19 -58.74
C MET A 1 -22.30 -18.84 -57.39
N ALA A 2 -21.27 -19.42 -56.81
CA ALA A 2 -21.35 -20.16 -55.58
C ALA A 2 -20.93 -19.25 -54.40
N THR A 3 -21.85 -18.99 -53.46
CA THR A 3 -21.62 -18.20 -52.26
C THR A 3 -20.94 -19.07 -51.20
N LYS A 4 -19.69 -18.73 -50.86
CA LYS A 4 -18.94 -19.36 -49.76
C LYS A 4 -19.44 -18.83 -48.42
N THR A 5 -20.11 -19.66 -47.64
CA THR A 5 -20.50 -19.40 -46.28
C THR A 5 -19.30 -19.62 -45.36
N THR A 6 -18.75 -18.55 -44.78
CA THR A 6 -17.66 -18.59 -43.81
C THR A 6 -18.22 -18.97 -42.42
N ALA A 7 -17.90 -20.16 -41.94
CA ALA A 7 -18.25 -20.63 -40.62
C ALA A 7 -17.49 -19.84 -39.53
N LYS A 8 -18.24 -19.19 -38.66
CA LYS A 8 -17.76 -18.41 -37.50
C LYS A 8 -17.27 -19.37 -36.41
N LYS A 9 -15.94 -19.47 -36.25
CA LYS A 9 -15.28 -20.29 -35.25
C LYS A 9 -15.53 -19.67 -33.85
N THR A 10 -16.43 -20.26 -33.09
CA THR A 10 -16.67 -19.92 -31.69
C THR A 10 -15.46 -20.29 -30.86
N VAL A 11 -14.73 -19.32 -30.39
CA VAL A 11 -13.63 -19.48 -29.42
C VAL A 11 -14.27 -19.78 -28.05
N ALA A 12 -14.20 -21.02 -27.63
CA ALA A 12 -14.62 -21.45 -26.30
C ALA A 12 -13.75 -20.73 -25.26
N LYS A 13 -14.38 -19.86 -24.46
CA LYS A 13 -13.81 -19.15 -23.32
C LYS A 13 -13.40 -20.20 -22.27
N LYS A 14 -12.13 -20.54 -22.22
CA LYS A 14 -11.56 -21.40 -21.18
C LYS A 14 -11.72 -20.69 -19.84
N GLU A 15 -12.62 -21.17 -18.99
CA GLU A 15 -12.72 -20.73 -17.61
C GLU A 15 -11.43 -21.08 -16.89
N PRO A 16 -10.84 -20.17 -16.10
CA PRO A 16 -9.64 -20.48 -15.37
C PRO A 16 -9.96 -21.55 -14.31
N LYS A 17 -9.38 -22.71 -14.44
CA LYS A 17 -9.39 -23.75 -13.41
C LYS A 17 -8.91 -23.11 -12.11
N VAL A 18 -9.80 -23.03 -11.13
CA VAL A 18 -9.49 -22.67 -9.75
C VAL A 18 -8.58 -23.78 -9.23
N SER A 19 -7.28 -23.52 -9.22
CA SER A 19 -6.29 -24.46 -8.69
C SER A 19 -6.31 -24.43 -7.18
N ALA A 20 -6.45 -25.64 -6.62
CA ALA A 20 -6.02 -26.11 -5.30
C ALA A 20 -6.38 -25.26 -4.07
N ALA A 21 -7.05 -25.90 -3.13
CA ALA A 21 -7.33 -25.48 -1.78
C ALA A 21 -6.16 -24.72 -1.14
N ALA A 22 -6.26 -23.42 -1.10
CA ALA A 22 -5.36 -22.61 -0.29
C ALA A 22 -5.59 -23.00 1.17
N ALA A 23 -4.51 -23.35 1.89
CA ALA A 23 -4.57 -23.67 3.29
C ALA A 23 -5.33 -22.55 4.03
N THR A 24 -6.52 -22.86 4.51
CA THR A 24 -7.41 -21.95 5.22
C THR A 24 -7.08 -21.91 6.71
N GLU A 25 -6.06 -22.66 7.14
CA GLU A 25 -5.62 -22.75 8.52
C GLU A 25 -4.34 -21.95 8.74
N ALA A 26 -4.26 -21.29 9.88
CA ALA A 26 -3.08 -20.55 10.28
C ALA A 26 -2.71 -20.88 11.74
N LYS A 27 -1.40 -21.00 12.00
CA LYS A 27 -0.89 -21.22 13.35
C LYS A 27 -1.01 -19.97 14.20
N LEU A 28 -1.48 -20.15 15.42
CA LEU A 28 -1.61 -19.12 16.43
C LEU A 28 -0.44 -19.23 17.42
N TYR A 29 0.22 -18.12 17.69
CA TYR A 29 1.37 -18.06 18.59
C TYR A 29 1.06 -17.23 19.83
N SER A 30 1.64 -17.61 20.96
CA SER A 30 1.70 -16.77 22.17
C SER A 30 2.82 -15.74 22.04
N LEU A 31 2.80 -14.68 22.89
CA LEU A 31 3.92 -13.73 23.03
C LEU A 31 5.26 -14.39 23.38
N ALA A 32 5.20 -15.56 24.03
CA ALA A 32 6.39 -16.37 24.35
C ALA A 32 6.93 -17.16 23.13
N GLY A 33 6.37 -17.00 21.94
CA GLY A 33 6.79 -17.71 20.73
C GLY A 33 6.35 -19.18 20.65
N LYS A 34 5.52 -19.64 21.59
CA LYS A 34 4.97 -21.01 21.59
C LYS A 34 3.73 -21.09 20.71
N GLU A 35 3.55 -22.19 19.99
CA GLU A 35 2.33 -22.50 19.25
C GLU A 35 1.21 -22.81 20.27
N VAL A 36 0.09 -22.08 20.16
CA VAL A 36 -1.09 -22.25 21.03
C VAL A 36 -2.16 -23.07 20.35
N GLY A 37 -2.28 -22.99 19.03
CA GLY A 37 -3.28 -23.69 18.25
C GLY A 37 -3.34 -23.25 16.80
N THR A 38 -4.39 -23.67 16.10
CA THR A 38 -4.69 -23.28 14.73
C THR A 38 -5.97 -22.46 14.66
N VAL A 39 -6.06 -21.55 13.72
CA VAL A 39 -7.24 -20.71 13.47
C VAL A 39 -7.67 -20.87 12.03
N ASP A 40 -8.96 -21.16 11.83
CA ASP A 40 -9.55 -21.23 10.50
C ASP A 40 -9.74 -19.83 9.93
N LEU A 41 -9.24 -19.61 8.72
CA LEU A 41 -9.33 -18.34 8.01
C LEU A 41 -10.53 -18.34 7.05
N PRO A 42 -11.28 -17.22 6.96
CA PRO A 42 -12.40 -17.11 6.03
C PRO A 42 -11.91 -17.20 4.58
N LYS A 43 -12.46 -18.15 3.81
CA LYS A 43 -12.13 -18.39 2.40
C LYS A 43 -12.42 -17.17 1.52
N GLU A 44 -13.42 -16.36 1.88
CA GLU A 44 -13.80 -15.14 1.15
C GLU A 44 -12.68 -14.10 1.11
N ILE A 45 -11.81 -14.08 2.13
CA ILE A 45 -10.69 -13.13 2.24
C ILE A 45 -9.40 -13.78 1.77
N PHE A 46 -9.08 -14.98 2.27
CA PHE A 46 -7.78 -15.63 2.08
C PHE A 46 -7.76 -16.62 0.90
N GLY A 47 -8.92 -16.97 0.32
CA GLY A 47 -9.03 -17.85 -0.84
C GLY A 47 -8.88 -17.15 -2.20
N LEU A 48 -8.71 -15.82 -2.24
CA LEU A 48 -8.67 -15.06 -3.48
C LEU A 48 -7.38 -15.33 -4.28
N THR A 49 -7.54 -15.37 -5.61
CA THR A 49 -6.40 -15.38 -6.54
C THR A 49 -5.83 -13.98 -6.69
N PHE A 50 -4.50 -13.86 -6.69
CA PHE A 50 -3.82 -12.58 -6.81
C PHE A 50 -3.93 -12.04 -8.24
N ASN A 51 -4.34 -10.77 -8.37
CA ASN A 51 -4.32 -10.03 -9.63
C ASN A 51 -3.44 -8.79 -9.46
N SER A 52 -2.28 -8.81 -10.14
CA SER A 52 -1.26 -7.75 -10.08
C SER A 52 -1.78 -6.40 -10.56
N ASP A 53 -2.56 -6.38 -11.65
CA ASP A 53 -2.99 -5.16 -12.29
C ASP A 53 -3.98 -4.37 -11.44
N LEU A 54 -4.95 -5.07 -10.82
CA LEU A 54 -5.90 -4.46 -9.91
C LEU A 54 -5.18 -3.89 -8.68
N VAL A 55 -4.27 -4.66 -8.09
CA VAL A 55 -3.50 -4.22 -6.92
C VAL A 55 -2.61 -3.03 -7.28
N HIS A 56 -1.90 -3.08 -8.41
CA HIS A 56 -1.07 -1.97 -8.91
C HIS A 56 -1.88 -0.70 -9.13
N GLN A 57 -3.04 -0.81 -9.78
CA GLN A 57 -3.92 0.35 -10.03
C GLN A 57 -4.36 1.00 -8.71
N VAL A 58 -4.78 0.20 -7.72
CA VAL A 58 -5.24 0.71 -6.42
C VAL A 58 -4.08 1.36 -5.65
N VAL A 59 -2.93 0.68 -5.55
CA VAL A 59 -1.74 1.19 -4.82
C VAL A 59 -1.25 2.49 -5.45
N THR A 60 -1.09 2.54 -6.77
CA THR A 60 -0.64 3.74 -7.50
C THR A 60 -1.61 4.91 -7.32
N SER A 61 -2.92 4.63 -7.33
CA SER A 61 -3.94 5.65 -7.10
C SER A 61 -3.92 6.17 -5.67
N MET A 62 -3.70 5.31 -4.67
CA MET A 62 -3.56 5.71 -3.26
C MET A 62 -2.31 6.56 -3.03
N MET A 63 -1.17 6.17 -3.62
CA MET A 63 0.08 6.95 -3.57
C MET A 63 -0.08 8.32 -4.23
N SER A 64 -0.81 8.38 -5.35
CA SER A 64 -1.13 9.64 -6.02
C SER A 64 -1.99 10.54 -5.14
N ASN A 65 -2.97 9.96 -4.42
CA ASN A 65 -3.86 10.70 -3.52
C ASN A 65 -3.15 11.23 -2.25
N ALA A 66 -2.07 10.58 -1.82
CA ALA A 66 -1.25 11.03 -0.69
C ALA A 66 -0.34 12.22 -1.04
N ARG A 67 -0.20 12.55 -2.34
CA ARG A 67 0.67 13.63 -2.78
C ARG A 67 0.06 14.99 -2.47
N ALA A 68 0.78 15.84 -1.75
CA ALA A 68 0.30 17.14 -1.27
C ALA A 68 0.08 18.18 -2.39
N GLY A 69 0.77 18.09 -3.53
CA GLY A 69 0.58 19.01 -4.66
C GLY A 69 0.98 20.48 -4.36
N THR A 70 1.95 20.68 -3.49
CA THR A 70 2.40 22.03 -3.07
C THR A 70 3.45 22.66 -3.99
N ALA A 71 4.02 21.87 -4.90
CA ALA A 71 5.07 22.36 -5.79
C ALA A 71 4.47 23.29 -6.85
N ASP A 72 5.02 24.50 -6.98
CA ASP A 72 4.63 25.49 -7.96
C ASP A 72 5.84 26.16 -8.61
N THR A 73 5.70 26.58 -9.85
CA THR A 73 6.74 27.29 -10.59
C THR A 73 6.12 28.46 -11.37
N LYS A 74 6.80 29.59 -11.36
CA LYS A 74 6.35 30.77 -12.08
C LYS A 74 6.46 30.59 -13.58
N GLY A 75 5.33 30.64 -14.29
CA GLY A 75 5.26 30.71 -15.73
C GLY A 75 5.71 32.07 -16.25
N ARG A 76 5.86 32.20 -17.59
CA ARG A 76 6.31 33.45 -18.23
C ARG A 76 5.40 34.66 -17.91
N GLY A 77 4.12 34.44 -17.57
CA GLY A 77 3.18 35.50 -17.20
C GLY A 77 3.40 36.03 -15.78
N GLU A 78 3.90 35.18 -14.88
CA GLU A 78 4.02 35.44 -13.43
C GLU A 78 5.39 36.02 -13.05
N VAL A 79 6.40 35.85 -13.91
CA VAL A 79 7.72 36.42 -13.68
C VAL A 79 7.68 37.95 -13.84
N ARG A 80 8.25 38.69 -12.88
CA ARG A 80 8.32 40.14 -12.90
C ARG A 80 9.19 40.64 -14.08
N GLY A 81 8.77 41.72 -14.76
CA GLY A 81 9.54 42.35 -15.82
C GLY A 81 8.98 42.13 -17.23
N GLY A 82 9.71 42.44 -18.26
CA GLY A 82 9.50 42.00 -19.65
C GLY A 82 8.31 42.56 -20.41
N GLY A 83 7.71 43.66 -20.02
CA GLY A 83 6.60 44.30 -20.77
C GLY A 83 7.07 44.94 -22.08
N ARG A 84 8.30 45.45 -22.15
CA ARG A 84 8.87 46.07 -23.35
C ARG A 84 9.61 45.02 -24.21
N LYS A 85 9.43 45.10 -25.54
CA LYS A 85 10.19 44.31 -26.50
C LYS A 85 11.68 44.64 -26.41
N PRO A 86 12.61 43.65 -26.28
CA PRO A 86 14.04 43.92 -26.08
C PRO A 86 14.70 44.71 -27.22
N TRP A 87 14.31 44.49 -28.46
CA TRP A 87 14.81 45.21 -29.65
C TRP A 87 13.81 45.15 -30.79
N LYS A 88 14.06 45.90 -31.83
CA LYS A 88 13.23 45.98 -33.06
C LYS A 88 13.14 44.62 -33.76
N GLN A 89 12.04 44.39 -34.48
CA GLN A 89 11.74 43.11 -35.15
C GLN A 89 12.74 42.77 -36.25
N LYS A 90 13.26 43.81 -36.93
CA LYS A 90 14.20 43.67 -38.07
C LYS A 90 15.33 44.75 -37.94
N GLY A 91 16.46 44.55 -38.64
CA GLY A 91 17.54 45.54 -38.70
C GLY A 91 18.55 45.48 -37.56
N THR A 92 18.53 44.46 -36.66
CA THR A 92 19.47 44.33 -35.54
C THR A 92 20.47 43.18 -35.72
N GLY A 93 20.30 42.29 -36.71
CA GLY A 93 21.13 41.09 -36.90
C GLY A 93 20.97 40.03 -35.79
N ARG A 94 20.10 40.28 -34.75
CA ARG A 94 19.86 39.42 -33.60
C ARG A 94 18.64 38.56 -33.85
N SER A 95 18.55 37.42 -33.13
CA SER A 95 17.36 36.58 -33.11
C SER A 95 16.13 37.33 -32.59
N ARG A 96 14.98 37.05 -33.16
CA ARG A 96 13.71 37.75 -32.83
C ARG A 96 13.19 37.32 -31.46
N HIS A 97 13.04 38.24 -30.52
CA HIS A 97 12.47 38.02 -29.20
C HIS A 97 11.33 39.00 -28.91
N GLY A 98 10.25 38.50 -28.32
CA GLY A 98 9.10 39.33 -27.94
C GLY A 98 9.18 39.84 -26.50
N SER A 99 9.80 39.05 -25.62
CA SER A 99 9.89 39.34 -24.20
C SER A 99 11.10 38.67 -23.57
N SER A 100 11.73 39.36 -22.60
CA SER A 100 12.81 38.82 -21.77
C SER A 100 12.32 37.77 -20.73
N ARG A 101 11.00 37.66 -20.53
CA ARG A 101 10.39 36.62 -19.67
C ARG A 101 10.28 35.25 -20.34
N SER A 102 10.67 35.12 -21.61
CA SER A 102 10.61 33.86 -22.34
C SER A 102 11.46 32.80 -21.64
N PRO A 103 11.03 31.52 -21.62
CA PRO A 103 11.81 30.43 -21.02
C PRO A 103 13.22 30.25 -21.59
N ILE A 104 13.48 30.75 -22.78
CA ILE A 104 14.79 30.76 -23.43
C ILE A 104 15.78 31.71 -22.72
N TRP A 105 15.25 32.73 -22.04
CA TRP A 105 16.06 33.72 -21.36
C TRP A 105 16.40 33.28 -19.93
N LYS A 106 17.62 33.57 -19.52
CA LYS A 106 18.06 33.38 -18.14
C LYS A 106 17.21 34.24 -17.20
N GLY A 107 16.53 33.63 -16.22
CA GLY A 107 15.57 34.34 -15.37
C GLY A 107 14.15 34.47 -15.97
N GLY A 108 13.87 33.89 -17.14
CA GLY A 108 12.53 33.79 -17.70
C GLY A 108 11.66 32.74 -16.98
N GLY A 109 10.38 32.68 -17.34
CA GLY A 109 9.43 31.72 -16.76
C GLY A 109 9.73 30.28 -17.13
N VAL A 110 9.31 29.35 -16.28
CA VAL A 110 9.48 27.92 -16.51
C VAL A 110 8.40 27.40 -17.46
N THR A 111 8.79 26.56 -18.43
CA THR A 111 7.88 25.88 -19.33
C THR A 111 7.58 24.48 -18.78
N HIS A 112 6.31 24.12 -18.67
CA HIS A 112 5.87 22.80 -18.19
C HIS A 112 6.38 22.41 -16.79
N GLY A 113 6.60 23.39 -15.91
CA GLY A 113 6.93 23.15 -14.51
C GLY A 113 5.75 22.58 -13.71
N PRO A 114 6.00 22.15 -12.47
CA PRO A 114 4.93 21.79 -11.56
C PRO A 114 4.03 22.99 -11.28
N LEU A 115 2.71 22.73 -11.23
CA LEU A 115 1.69 23.73 -10.90
C LEU A 115 0.92 23.26 -9.67
N ALA A 116 0.68 24.17 -8.73
CA ALA A 116 -0.10 23.90 -7.52
C ALA A 116 -1.55 23.50 -7.83
N GLU A 117 -2.11 24.01 -8.94
CA GLU A 117 -3.46 23.70 -9.41
C GLU A 117 -3.62 22.23 -9.87
N LYS A 118 -2.53 21.53 -10.13
CA LYS A 118 -2.56 20.16 -10.64
C LYS A 118 -3.14 19.19 -9.62
N ASN A 119 -4.31 18.67 -9.93
CA ASN A 119 -4.99 17.69 -9.07
C ASN A 119 -4.44 16.27 -9.30
N TYR A 120 -3.85 15.69 -8.27
CA TYR A 120 -3.32 14.32 -8.27
C TYR A 120 -4.34 13.30 -7.76
N LYS A 121 -5.51 13.73 -7.27
CA LYS A 121 -6.52 12.84 -6.69
C LYS A 121 -7.15 11.94 -7.76
N LYS A 122 -7.13 10.64 -7.52
CA LYS A 122 -7.75 9.62 -8.36
C LYS A 122 -8.85 8.91 -7.60
N LYS A 123 -10.02 8.77 -8.22
CA LYS A 123 -11.17 8.04 -7.64
C LYS A 123 -10.87 6.53 -7.66
N ILE A 124 -11.09 5.87 -6.53
CA ILE A 124 -10.97 4.42 -6.38
C ILE A 124 -12.33 3.88 -5.94
N ASN A 125 -12.85 2.89 -6.66
CA ASN A 125 -14.12 2.26 -6.31
C ASN A 125 -13.98 1.46 -5.01
N LYS A 126 -14.97 1.55 -4.11
CA LYS A 126 -14.96 0.86 -2.80
C LYS A 126 -14.72 -0.66 -2.95
N LYS A 127 -15.42 -1.32 -3.88
CA LYS A 127 -15.27 -2.77 -4.14
C LYS A 127 -13.88 -3.12 -4.64
N MET A 128 -13.26 -2.30 -5.51
CA MET A 128 -11.89 -2.51 -6.01
C MET A 128 -10.88 -2.39 -4.87
N ARG A 129 -11.01 -1.37 -4.01
CA ARG A 129 -10.13 -1.16 -2.84
C ARG A 129 -10.20 -2.35 -1.89
N ALA A 130 -11.40 -2.81 -1.52
CA ALA A 130 -11.59 -3.96 -0.64
C ALA A 130 -11.01 -5.25 -1.26
N LYS A 131 -11.31 -5.51 -2.55
CA LYS A 131 -10.80 -6.69 -3.26
C LYS A 131 -9.27 -6.69 -3.36
N ALA A 132 -8.65 -5.55 -3.63
CA ALA A 132 -7.19 -5.41 -3.66
C ALA A 132 -6.57 -5.71 -2.28
N LEU A 133 -7.16 -5.20 -1.18
CA LEU A 133 -6.71 -5.50 0.18
C LEU A 133 -6.77 -7.00 0.48
N PHE A 134 -7.89 -7.65 0.16
CA PHE A 134 -8.07 -9.08 0.40
C PHE A 134 -7.10 -9.93 -0.42
N MET A 135 -6.85 -9.58 -1.68
CA MET A 135 -5.86 -10.25 -2.53
C MET A 135 -4.44 -10.16 -1.95
N VAL A 136 -4.07 -8.98 -1.43
CA VAL A 136 -2.76 -8.80 -0.80
C VAL A 136 -2.64 -9.64 0.47
N LEU A 137 -3.68 -9.67 1.32
CA LEU A 137 -3.70 -10.50 2.51
C LEU A 137 -3.64 -11.99 2.17
N ALA A 138 -4.40 -12.43 1.16
CA ALA A 138 -4.38 -13.82 0.69
C ALA A 138 -2.98 -14.23 0.20
N GLN A 139 -2.32 -13.37 -0.57
CA GLN A 139 -0.96 -13.65 -1.05
C GLN A 139 0.05 -13.68 0.10
N LYS A 140 -0.03 -12.75 1.05
CA LYS A 140 0.81 -12.73 2.24
C LYS A 140 0.67 -13.97 3.11
N GLN A 141 -0.54 -14.50 3.23
CA GLN A 141 -0.79 -15.76 3.94
C GLN A 141 -0.15 -16.95 3.20
N LYS A 142 -0.30 -17.01 1.88
CA LYS A 142 0.34 -18.06 1.05
C LYS A 142 1.86 -18.03 1.15
N ASP A 143 2.44 -16.83 1.21
CA ASP A 143 3.88 -16.63 1.34
C ASP A 143 4.39 -16.87 2.79
N GLY A 144 3.52 -17.19 3.75
CA GLY A 144 3.87 -17.38 5.17
C GLY A 144 4.35 -16.09 5.86
N ASN A 145 3.90 -14.93 5.38
CA ASN A 145 4.33 -13.62 5.88
C ASN A 145 3.35 -13.00 6.89
N ILE A 146 2.35 -13.74 7.35
CA ILE A 146 1.42 -13.32 8.39
C ILE A 146 1.66 -14.15 9.64
N LEU A 147 1.91 -13.50 10.76
CA LEU A 147 2.00 -14.11 12.08
C LEU A 147 0.73 -13.77 12.87
N PHE A 148 0.04 -14.79 13.35
CA PHE A 148 -1.13 -14.63 14.20
C PHE A 148 -0.70 -14.81 15.66
N VAL A 149 -1.00 -13.79 16.48
CA VAL A 149 -0.70 -13.79 17.91
C VAL A 149 -2.02 -13.75 18.69
N ASP A 150 -2.12 -14.52 19.76
CA ASP A 150 -3.35 -14.64 20.54
C ASP A 150 -3.71 -13.32 21.25
N SER A 151 -2.79 -12.76 22.02
CA SER A 151 -2.96 -11.48 22.70
C SER A 151 -1.68 -10.65 22.60
N LEU A 152 -1.83 -9.34 22.46
CA LEU A 152 -0.70 -8.39 22.49
C LEU A 152 -0.99 -7.34 23.57
N GLU A 153 -0.95 -7.79 24.82
CA GLU A 153 -1.19 -6.94 25.96
C GLU A 153 0.07 -6.84 26.83
N PHE A 154 0.44 -5.61 27.16
CA PHE A 154 1.55 -5.34 28.05
C PHE A 154 1.01 -4.76 29.36
N LYS A 155 1.42 -5.33 30.49
CA LYS A 155 1.04 -4.83 31.83
C LYS A 155 1.58 -3.41 32.08
N THR A 156 2.75 -3.11 31.52
CA THR A 156 3.41 -1.81 31.63
C THR A 156 3.71 -1.25 30.24
N ALA A 157 3.60 0.07 30.08
CA ALA A 157 3.91 0.76 28.82
C ALA A 157 5.43 0.89 28.55
N LYS A 158 6.22 -0.14 28.90
CA LYS A 158 7.68 -0.13 28.76
C LYS A 158 8.09 -0.72 27.42
N THR A 159 8.91 0.02 26.68
CA THR A 159 9.49 -0.44 25.40
C THR A 159 10.39 -1.67 25.53
N LYS A 160 11.03 -1.84 26.70
CA LYS A 160 11.89 -3.00 27.00
C LYS A 160 11.10 -4.31 26.95
N ASP A 161 9.89 -4.34 27.49
CA ASP A 161 9.07 -5.54 27.53
C ASP A 161 8.54 -5.88 26.13
N ALA A 162 8.14 -4.88 25.35
CA ALA A 162 7.78 -5.06 23.95
C ALA A 162 8.99 -5.57 23.14
N ALA A 163 10.17 -4.99 23.30
CA ALA A 163 11.37 -5.42 22.58
C ALA A 163 11.73 -6.89 22.89
N LYS A 164 11.60 -7.33 24.14
CA LYS A 164 11.80 -8.75 24.52
C LYS A 164 10.77 -9.65 23.84
N ALA A 165 9.47 -9.30 23.89
CA ALA A 165 8.42 -10.09 23.26
C ALA A 165 8.64 -10.23 21.74
N PHE A 166 8.98 -9.15 21.03
CA PHE A 166 9.28 -9.23 19.61
C PHE A 166 10.58 -9.94 19.29
N SER A 167 11.56 -9.94 20.18
CA SER A 167 12.78 -10.73 20.02
C SER A 167 12.52 -12.24 20.17
N THR A 168 11.59 -12.65 21.04
CA THR A 168 11.17 -14.07 21.16
C THR A 168 10.36 -14.49 19.92
N LEU A 169 9.45 -13.67 19.43
CA LEU A 169 8.70 -13.92 18.19
C LEU A 169 9.62 -14.00 16.96
N ALA A 170 10.73 -13.27 16.95
CA ALA A 170 11.73 -13.35 15.89
C ALA A 170 12.48 -14.70 15.85
N GLY A 171 12.38 -15.53 16.90
CA GLY A 171 12.89 -16.92 16.91
C GLY A 171 12.07 -17.86 16.04
N ILE A 172 10.84 -17.47 15.65
CA ILE A 172 10.00 -18.29 14.79
C ILE A 172 10.58 -18.28 13.36
N LYS A 173 10.71 -19.48 12.78
CA LYS A 173 11.22 -19.66 11.41
C LYS A 173 10.47 -18.77 10.43
N GLY A 174 11.20 -17.95 9.70
CA GLY A 174 10.62 -17.02 8.74
C GLY A 174 10.40 -15.60 9.28
N PHE A 175 10.52 -15.31 10.60
CA PHE A 175 10.32 -14.00 11.21
C PHE A 175 11.58 -13.38 11.83
N GLU A 176 12.76 -13.86 11.46
CA GLU A 176 14.08 -13.44 11.96
C GLU A 176 14.35 -11.93 11.79
N ARG A 177 13.75 -11.32 10.76
CA ARG A 177 13.90 -9.89 10.46
C ARG A 177 13.31 -8.96 11.52
N LEU A 178 12.48 -9.46 12.45
CA LEU A 178 11.95 -8.68 13.55
C LEU A 178 13.05 -8.22 14.53
N LYS A 179 14.24 -8.83 14.51
CA LYS A 179 15.43 -8.35 15.27
C LYS A 179 16.16 -7.20 14.58
N GLY A 180 15.83 -6.89 13.34
CA GLY A 180 16.50 -5.86 12.56
C GLY A 180 16.24 -4.44 13.06
N LYS A 181 17.08 -3.47 12.64
CA LYS A 181 16.89 -2.04 12.92
C LYS A 181 15.99 -1.34 11.90
N LYS A 182 15.58 -2.03 10.84
CA LYS A 182 14.74 -1.47 9.76
C LYS A 182 13.28 -1.81 10.02
N ARG A 183 12.38 -0.95 9.56
CA ARG A 183 10.94 -1.17 9.55
C ARG A 183 10.59 -2.43 8.76
N THR A 184 10.14 -3.46 9.43
CA THR A 184 9.94 -4.79 8.83
C THR A 184 8.57 -5.38 9.09
N ALA A 185 7.83 -4.91 10.09
CA ALA A 185 6.54 -5.47 10.42
C ALA A 185 5.49 -4.40 10.70
N LEU A 186 4.27 -4.69 10.29
CA LEU A 186 3.07 -3.93 10.58
C LEU A 186 2.24 -4.69 11.62
N VAL A 187 2.03 -4.09 12.78
CA VAL A 187 1.23 -4.64 13.87
C VAL A 187 -0.18 -4.12 13.75
N ALA A 188 -1.13 -5.01 13.47
CA ALA A 188 -2.55 -4.68 13.37
C ALA A 188 -3.24 -4.88 14.72
N LEU A 189 -3.65 -3.81 15.37
CA LEU A 189 -4.34 -3.83 16.65
C LEU A 189 -5.87 -3.86 16.45
N PRO A 190 -6.62 -4.70 17.19
CA PRO A 190 -8.08 -4.75 17.09
C PRO A 190 -8.73 -3.51 17.66
N GLU A 191 -8.23 -3.04 18.80
CA GLU A 191 -8.75 -1.90 19.56
C GLU A 191 -7.63 -0.94 19.95
N LYS A 192 -8.03 0.27 20.33
CA LYS A 192 -7.10 1.28 20.82
C LYS A 192 -6.67 0.95 22.24
N ASN A 193 -5.45 0.48 22.38
CA ASN A 193 -4.81 0.18 23.66
C ASN A 193 -3.59 1.11 23.82
N ASP A 194 -3.73 2.18 24.61
CA ASP A 194 -2.70 3.22 24.74
C ASP A 194 -1.42 2.66 25.40
N THR A 195 -1.52 1.70 26.29
CA THR A 195 -0.38 1.03 26.92
C THR A 195 0.44 0.25 25.89
N THR A 196 -0.22 -0.54 25.06
CA THR A 196 0.40 -1.31 23.97
C THR A 196 1.00 -0.40 22.90
N LEU A 197 0.29 0.66 22.50
CA LEU A 197 0.79 1.64 21.54
C LEU A 197 2.05 2.34 22.03
N ARG A 198 2.08 2.81 23.31
CA ARG A 198 3.27 3.46 23.89
C ARG A 198 4.46 2.52 23.97
N ALA A 199 4.23 1.24 24.29
CA ALA A 199 5.28 0.24 24.36
C ALA A 199 5.90 -0.06 22.97
N ILE A 200 5.11 -0.05 21.90
CA ILE A 200 5.57 -0.44 20.55
C ILE A 200 6.06 0.75 19.72
N LYS A 201 5.46 1.94 19.86
CA LYS A 201 5.70 3.11 18.99
C LYS A 201 7.18 3.49 18.82
N ASN A 202 8.00 3.28 19.84
CA ASN A 202 9.41 3.64 19.81
C ASN A 202 10.31 2.56 19.17
N LEU A 203 9.77 1.42 18.75
CA LEU A 203 10.55 0.36 18.12
C LEU A 203 10.65 0.62 16.61
N PRO A 204 11.86 0.87 16.06
CA PRO A 204 12.04 1.28 14.66
C PRO A 204 11.67 0.20 13.64
N GLN A 205 11.66 -1.06 14.06
CA GLN A 205 11.28 -2.19 13.21
C GLN A 205 9.78 -2.38 13.05
N LEU A 206 8.96 -1.73 13.88
CA LEU A 206 7.52 -1.96 13.95
C LEU A 206 6.74 -0.71 13.60
N ASP A 207 5.68 -0.90 12.83
CA ASP A 207 4.60 0.06 12.70
C ASP A 207 3.33 -0.48 13.32
N THR A 208 2.51 0.42 13.81
CA THR A 208 1.23 0.08 14.40
C THR A 208 0.09 0.70 13.62
N THR A 209 -0.91 -0.12 13.27
CA THR A 209 -2.15 0.34 12.65
C THR A 209 -3.34 -0.39 13.26
N TYR A 210 -4.53 0.19 13.13
CA TYR A 210 -5.75 -0.50 13.54
C TYR A 210 -6.26 -1.38 12.41
N VAL A 211 -6.92 -2.49 12.77
CA VAL A 211 -7.52 -3.39 11.77
C VAL A 211 -8.48 -2.66 10.82
N LYS A 212 -9.16 -1.59 11.28
CA LYS A 212 -10.06 -0.76 10.46
C LYS A 212 -9.31 0.02 9.38
N ASP A 213 -8.08 0.46 9.68
CA ASP A 213 -7.33 1.43 8.89
C ASP A 213 -6.27 0.78 8.00
N ILE A 214 -6.21 -0.55 7.98
CA ILE A 214 -5.27 -1.30 7.15
C ILE A 214 -5.44 -0.91 5.68
N ASN A 215 -4.34 -0.46 5.07
CA ASN A 215 -4.27 -0.07 3.67
C ASN A 215 -3.36 -1.00 2.87
N PRO A 216 -3.70 -1.29 1.59
CA PRO A 216 -2.81 -2.06 0.71
C PRO A 216 -1.40 -1.46 0.60
N VAL A 217 -1.26 -0.13 0.63
CA VAL A 217 0.03 0.56 0.54
C VAL A 217 0.92 0.24 1.74
N GLU A 218 0.38 0.28 2.96
CA GLU A 218 1.12 -0.04 4.19
C GLU A 218 1.58 -1.49 4.20
N LEU A 219 0.73 -2.40 3.71
CA LEU A 219 1.07 -3.81 3.57
C LEU A 219 2.26 -4.05 2.63
N PHE A 220 2.46 -3.19 1.63
CA PHE A 220 3.62 -3.25 0.74
C PHE A 220 4.84 -2.48 1.28
N CYS A 221 4.64 -1.39 2.00
CA CYS A 221 5.73 -0.50 2.42
C CYS A 221 6.55 -1.04 3.61
N CYS A 222 6.01 -1.94 4.41
CA CYS A 222 6.74 -2.47 5.57
C CYS A 222 8.03 -3.24 5.23
N ASP A 223 8.29 -3.54 3.96
CA ASP A 223 9.49 -4.29 3.54
C ASP A 223 10.39 -3.55 2.55
N SER A 224 10.01 -2.34 2.13
CA SER A 224 10.76 -1.67 1.09
C SER A 224 11.32 -0.33 1.51
N LYS A 225 12.63 -0.23 1.63
CA LYS A 225 13.27 0.83 0.86
C LYS A 225 12.73 0.67 -0.56
N ILE A 226 11.99 1.66 -1.04
CA ILE A 226 11.83 1.88 -2.46
C ILE A 226 13.23 2.22 -2.97
N GLU A 227 14.03 1.22 -3.17
CA GLU A 227 15.16 1.29 -4.04
C GLU A 227 14.58 1.44 -5.43
N ARG A 228 14.68 2.64 -5.98
CA ARG A 228 14.32 2.98 -7.37
C ARG A 228 15.22 2.24 -8.34
N ARG A 229 15.29 0.93 -8.28
CA ARG A 229 15.90 0.08 -9.31
C ARG A 229 15.25 -1.28 -9.34
N ASN A 230 14.41 -1.43 -10.34
CA ASN A 230 14.13 -2.65 -11.10
C ASN A 230 14.32 -4.01 -10.41
N ARG A 231 13.22 -4.78 -10.46
CA ARG A 231 13.10 -6.24 -10.46
C ARG A 231 12.72 -6.87 -9.14
N SER A 232 11.59 -7.55 -9.25
CA SER A 232 10.93 -8.48 -8.33
C SER A 232 10.06 -7.86 -7.24
N TRP A 233 8.78 -7.77 -7.55
CA TRP A 233 7.66 -7.46 -6.67
C TRP A 233 7.40 -8.52 -5.57
N ASN A 234 8.31 -9.46 -5.36
CA ASN A 234 8.11 -10.67 -4.58
C ASN A 234 8.98 -10.75 -3.34
N ARG A 235 9.06 -9.73 -2.48
CA ARG A 235 9.69 -9.98 -1.14
C ARG A 235 8.98 -9.24 0.01
N HIS A 236 8.13 -9.97 0.71
CA HIS A 236 7.99 -10.16 2.16
C HIS A 236 7.54 -8.98 3.01
N ILE A 237 6.23 -8.78 3.11
CA ILE A 237 5.59 -8.01 4.20
C ILE A 237 5.01 -9.00 5.21
N ARG A 238 5.24 -8.76 6.50
CA ARG A 238 4.76 -9.60 7.59
C ARG A 238 3.82 -8.80 8.48
N ILE A 239 2.61 -9.32 8.63
CA ILE A 239 1.58 -8.72 9.48
C ILE A 239 1.48 -9.57 10.73
N ILE A 240 1.54 -8.95 11.90
CA ILE A 240 1.19 -9.56 13.17
C ILE A 240 -0.27 -9.22 13.44
N ARG A 241 -1.14 -10.21 13.45
CA ARG A 241 -2.58 -10.04 13.70
C ARG A 241 -2.95 -10.61 15.05
N ILE A 242 -3.76 -9.87 15.78
CA ILE A 242 -4.40 -10.29 17.00
C ILE A 242 -5.82 -10.77 16.68
N LYS A 243 -6.26 -11.79 17.43
CA LYS A 243 -7.55 -12.46 17.26
C LYS A 243 -8.71 -11.47 17.39
N CYS A 244 -9.46 -11.27 16.32
CA CYS A 244 -10.76 -10.60 16.36
C CYS A 244 -11.80 -11.45 15.66
N ARG A 245 -12.91 -11.74 16.34
CA ARG A 245 -14.11 -12.30 15.73
C ARG A 245 -14.83 -11.18 14.97
N PHE A 246 -14.68 -11.16 13.66
CA PHE A 246 -15.49 -10.31 12.79
C PHE A 246 -16.39 -11.17 11.91
N ARG A 247 -17.65 -10.78 11.83
CA ARG A 247 -18.59 -11.28 10.82
C ARG A 247 -18.71 -10.21 9.76
N ILE A 248 -18.52 -10.60 8.51
CA ILE A 248 -18.73 -9.72 7.36
C ILE A 248 -20.17 -9.97 6.90
N ASP A 249 -20.98 -8.91 6.82
CA ASP A 249 -22.30 -9.00 6.21
C ASP A 249 -22.19 -9.12 4.68
N HIS A 250 -23.30 -9.49 4.04
CA HIS A 250 -23.39 -9.61 2.57
C HIS A 250 -23.06 -8.30 1.81
N HIS A 251 -22.87 -7.20 2.53
CA HIS A 251 -22.53 -5.89 1.96
C HIS A 251 -21.06 -5.51 2.20
N GLY A 252 -20.23 -6.43 2.74
CA GLY A 252 -18.80 -6.22 2.98
C GLY A 252 -18.50 -5.28 4.17
N ARG A 253 -19.42 -5.13 5.13
CA ARG A 253 -19.20 -4.36 6.35
C ARG A 253 -18.73 -5.26 7.48
N PHE A 254 -17.77 -4.77 8.25
CA PHE A 254 -17.27 -5.44 9.44
C PHE A 254 -18.18 -5.11 10.63
N HIS A 255 -18.85 -6.14 11.18
CA HIS A 255 -19.61 -6.01 12.42
C HIS A 255 -18.84 -6.63 13.58
N ARG A 256 -18.84 -5.89 14.68
CA ARG A 256 -18.29 -6.34 15.96
C ARG A 256 -19.33 -7.20 16.67
N PHE A 257 -18.99 -8.44 17.02
CA PHE A 257 -19.78 -9.18 17.99
C PHE A 257 -19.43 -8.66 19.39
N VAL A 258 -20.32 -7.88 19.98
CA VAL A 258 -20.36 -7.65 21.41
C VAL A 258 -21.04 -8.87 21.99
N THR A 259 -20.28 -9.81 22.52
CA THR A 259 -20.84 -10.82 23.42
C THR A 259 -21.12 -10.11 24.74
N GLY A 260 -22.38 -9.78 24.97
CA GLY A 260 -22.86 -9.48 26.30
C GLY A 260 -22.72 -10.71 27.20
N ARG A 261 -22.13 -10.46 28.35
CA ARG A 261 -21.87 -11.32 29.51
C ARG A 261 -20.82 -12.39 29.34
#